data_a062196795ef5f70ff5ef9654f4ef532
#
_entry.id   a062196795ef5f70ff5ef9654f4ef532
#
_cell.length_a   1.000
_cell.length_b   1.000
_cell.length_c   1.000
_cell.angle_alpha   90.00
_cell.angle_beta   90.00
_cell.angle_gamma   90.00
#
_symmetry.space_group_name_H-M   'P 1'
#
loop_
_entity.id
_entity.type
_entity.pdbx_description
1 polymer ?
#
loop_
_entity_poly.entity_id
_entity_poly.type
_entity_poly.pdbx_seq_one_letter_code
_entity_poly.pdbx_strand_id
1 'polypeptide(L)' 'MSPATATLSRPLCDRIFDALATNPHVPSQSVRFEAAEGRVVLSGSVSTFFQKQMAQEAIRRIDGVEQIDNLLQVNWA' A
#
# COMPACT_ATOMS: atom_id res chain seq x y z
N MET A 1 -13.42 3.64 23.39
CA MET A 1 -13.95 3.66 22.15
C MET A 1 -12.99 3.91 21.03
N SER A 2 -12.96 3.07 20.08
CA SER A 2 -11.97 3.16 19.05
C SER A 2 -12.35 3.99 17.84
N PRO A 3 -13.50 4.64 17.79
CA PRO A 3 -13.83 5.41 16.61
C PRO A 3 -12.79 6.46 16.26
N ALA A 4 -12.19 7.06 17.27
CA ALA A 4 -11.19 8.08 16.98
C ALA A 4 -9.99 7.50 16.26
N THR A 5 -9.51 6.35 16.69
CA THR A 5 -8.38 5.70 16.06
C THR A 5 -8.74 5.25 14.66
N ALA A 6 -9.91 4.65 14.51
CA ALA A 6 -10.36 4.22 13.19
C ALA A 6 -10.50 5.40 12.24
N THR A 7 -10.99 6.52 12.75
CA THR A 7 -11.14 7.71 11.93
C THR A 7 -9.80 8.25 11.49
N LEU A 8 -8.79 8.21 12.36
CA LEU A 8 -7.47 8.69 12.00
C LEU A 8 -6.80 7.82 10.95
N SER A 9 -7.06 6.50 10.98
CA SER A 9 -6.44 5.58 10.03
C SER A 9 -7.17 5.56 8.70
N ARG A 10 -8.47 5.80 8.72
CA ARG A 10 -9.28 5.66 7.52
C ARG A 10 -8.87 6.58 6.38
N PRO A 11 -8.64 7.88 6.60
CA PRO A 11 -8.21 8.73 5.48
C PRO A 11 -6.91 8.27 4.84
N LEU A 12 -5.99 7.80 5.64
CA LEU A 12 -4.72 7.29 5.10
C LEU A 12 -4.95 6.02 4.31
N CYS A 13 -5.75 5.10 4.83
CA CYS A 13 -6.08 3.87 4.12
C CYS A 13 -6.76 4.16 2.80
N ASP A 14 -7.68 5.11 2.78
CA ASP A 14 -8.37 5.49 1.55
C ASP A 14 -7.40 6.02 0.52
N ARG A 15 -6.46 6.84 0.93
CA ARG A 15 -5.47 7.40 0.02
C ARG A 15 -4.56 6.31 -0.54
N ILE A 16 -4.15 5.39 0.30
CA ILE A 16 -3.30 4.28 -0.13
C ILE A 16 -4.06 3.40 -1.11
N PHE A 17 -5.28 3.05 -0.78
CA PHE A 17 -6.09 2.23 -1.66
C PHE A 17 -6.26 2.89 -3.02
N ASP A 18 -6.58 4.16 -3.01
CA ASP A 18 -6.79 4.92 -4.23
C ASP A 18 -5.52 4.99 -5.07
N ALA A 19 -4.40 5.25 -4.42
CA ALA A 19 -3.12 5.33 -5.11
C ALA A 19 -2.75 4.01 -5.78
N LEU A 20 -3.00 2.90 -5.08
CA LEU A 20 -2.71 1.59 -5.65
C LEU A 20 -3.69 1.24 -6.77
N ALA A 21 -4.96 1.58 -6.58
CA ALA A 21 -5.98 1.23 -7.55
C ALA A 21 -5.85 2.03 -8.86
N THR A 22 -5.36 3.26 -8.77
CA THR A 22 -5.25 4.11 -9.94
C THR A 22 -3.92 3.97 -10.68
N ASN A 23 -2.96 3.27 -10.10
CA ASN A 23 -1.67 3.08 -10.75
C ASN A 23 -1.77 1.93 -11.74
N PRO A 24 -1.54 2.19 -13.04
CA PRO A 24 -1.70 1.15 -14.07
C PRO A 24 -0.69 0.02 -13.97
N HIS A 25 0.41 0.25 -13.27
CA HIS A 25 1.46 -0.77 -13.13
C HIS A 25 1.29 -1.64 -11.90
N VAL A 26 0.31 -1.34 -11.06
CA VAL A 26 0.10 -2.08 -9.82
C VAL A 26 -1.12 -2.98 -9.97
N PRO A 27 -0.95 -4.31 -9.81
CA PRO A 27 -2.10 -5.22 -9.83
C PRO A 27 -2.82 -5.15 -8.49
N SER A 28 -3.65 -4.12 -8.32
CA SER A 28 -4.24 -3.80 -7.03
C SER A 28 -5.05 -4.95 -6.43
N GLN A 29 -5.56 -5.85 -7.26
CA GLN A 29 -6.30 -6.99 -6.76
C GLN A 29 -5.41 -8.01 -6.05
N SER A 30 -4.12 -7.99 -6.36
CA SER A 30 -3.17 -8.92 -5.77
C SER A 30 -2.34 -8.28 -4.67
N VAL A 31 -2.54 -7.01 -4.41
CA VAL A 31 -1.76 -6.26 -3.42
C VAL A 31 -2.64 -5.93 -2.24
N ARG A 32 -2.16 -6.24 -1.05
CA ARG A 32 -2.83 -5.90 0.20
C ARG A 32 -1.95 -4.97 0.99
N PHE A 33 -2.56 -4.19 1.85
CA PHE A 33 -1.80 -3.30 2.70
C PHE A 33 -2.46 -3.15 4.06
N GLU A 34 -1.62 -2.83 5.04
CA GLU A 34 -2.07 -2.43 6.36
C GLU A 34 -1.35 -1.15 6.71
N ALA A 35 -2.08 -0.22 7.29
CA ALA A 35 -1.50 1.07 7.67
C ALA A 35 -1.86 1.38 9.10
N ALA A 36 -0.85 1.74 9.89
CA ALA A 36 -1.03 2.13 11.28
C ALA A 36 0.08 3.08 11.66
N GLU A 37 -0.29 4.23 12.20
CA GLU A 37 0.66 5.19 12.75
C GLU A 37 1.79 5.55 11.78
N GLY A 38 1.43 5.73 10.52
CA GLY A 38 2.40 6.14 9.51
C GLY A 38 3.18 5.00 8.88
N ARG A 39 3.03 3.79 9.40
CA ARG A 39 3.71 2.62 8.85
C ARG A 39 2.75 1.86 7.95
N VAL A 40 3.22 1.53 6.76
CA VAL A 40 2.43 0.79 5.79
C VAL A 40 3.15 -0.50 5.45
N VAL A 41 2.43 -1.60 5.53
CA VAL A 41 2.97 -2.91 5.18
C VAL A 41 2.23 -3.40 3.94
N LEU A 42 2.99 -3.65 2.88
CA LEU A 42 2.45 -4.20 1.64
C LEU A 42 2.67 -5.70 1.62
N SER A 43 1.68 -6.44 1.20
CA SER A 43 1.79 -7.90 1.08
C SER A 43 1.03 -8.38 -0.14
N GLY A 44 1.23 -9.63 -0.48
CA GLY A 44 0.63 -10.22 -1.65
C GLY A 44 1.68 -10.61 -2.67
N SER A 45 1.27 -10.76 -3.93
CA SER A 45 2.21 -11.16 -4.96
C SER A 45 1.99 -10.36 -6.22
N VAL A 46 3.10 -10.13 -6.90
CA VAL A 46 3.13 -9.41 -8.18
C VAL A 46 3.92 -10.24 -9.18
N SER A 47 3.82 -9.89 -10.44
CA SER A 47 4.46 -10.67 -11.48
C SER A 47 5.90 -10.24 -11.76
N THR A 48 6.23 -8.98 -11.46
CA THR A 48 7.56 -8.46 -11.77
C THR A 48 8.06 -7.62 -10.60
N PHE A 49 9.37 -7.49 -10.55
CA PHE A 49 9.99 -6.62 -9.56
C PHE A 49 9.59 -5.17 -9.78
N PHE A 50 9.38 -4.80 -11.05
CA PHE A 50 8.91 -3.47 -11.39
C PHE A 50 7.58 -3.17 -10.71
N GLN A 51 6.65 -4.12 -10.74
CA GLN A 51 5.35 -3.94 -10.09
C GLN A 51 5.51 -3.78 -8.58
N LYS A 52 6.41 -4.55 -7.99
CA LYS A 52 6.67 -4.44 -6.57
C LYS A 52 7.18 -3.05 -6.21
N GLN A 53 8.09 -2.54 -7.02
CA GLN A 53 8.65 -1.21 -6.81
C GLN A 53 7.61 -0.13 -7.03
N MET A 54 6.77 -0.28 -8.05
CA MET A 54 5.76 0.72 -8.36
C MET A 54 4.69 0.80 -7.27
N ALA A 55 4.36 -0.33 -6.65
CA ALA A 55 3.44 -0.31 -5.53
C ALA A 55 3.98 0.55 -4.39
N GLN A 56 5.26 0.40 -4.09
CA GLN A 56 5.90 1.21 -3.05
C GLN A 56 5.94 2.68 -3.45
N GLU A 57 6.33 2.96 -4.69
CA GLU A 57 6.41 4.33 -5.17
C GLU A 57 5.06 5.02 -5.19
N ALA A 58 4.01 4.27 -5.48
CA ALA A 58 2.66 4.82 -5.54
C ALA A 58 2.22 5.42 -4.21
N ILE A 59 2.66 4.83 -3.10
CA ILE A 59 2.21 5.27 -1.77
C ILE A 59 3.26 6.08 -1.03
N ARG A 60 4.49 6.07 -1.51
CA ARG A 60 5.59 6.72 -0.81
C ARG A 60 5.39 8.22 -0.64
N ARG A 61 4.67 8.84 -1.55
CA ARG A 61 4.48 10.29 -1.55
C ARG A 61 3.25 10.74 -0.79
N ILE A 62 2.50 9.81 -0.25
CA ILE A 62 1.27 10.16 0.48
C ILE A 62 1.65 10.73 1.84
N ASP A 63 1.06 11.88 2.17
CA ASP A 63 1.24 12.47 3.49
C ASP A 63 0.73 11.51 4.54
N GLY A 64 1.52 11.30 5.58
CA GLY A 64 1.17 10.38 6.64
C GLY A 64 1.88 9.05 6.52
N VAL A 65 2.45 8.73 5.37
CA VAL A 65 3.25 7.52 5.19
C VAL A 65 4.68 7.84 5.57
N GLU A 66 5.14 7.25 6.66
CA GLU A 66 6.48 7.49 7.16
C GLU A 66 7.41 6.33 6.92
N GLN A 67 6.86 5.12 6.93
CA GLN A 67 7.65 3.92 6.76
C GLN A 67 6.87 2.92 5.93
N ILE A 68 7.54 2.28 5.01
CA ILE A 68 6.92 1.26 4.15
C ILE A 68 7.70 -0.03 4.27
N ASP A 69 7.01 -1.10 4.63
CA ASP A 69 7.56 -2.45 4.59
C ASP A 69 6.97 -3.13 3.35
N ASN A 70 7.78 -3.31 2.34
CA ASN A 70 7.33 -3.90 1.10
C ASN A 70 7.60 -5.40 1.11
N LEU A 71 6.60 -6.16 1.50
CA LEU A 71 6.69 -7.61 1.61
C LEU A 71 6.07 -8.32 0.42
N LEU A 72 5.84 -7.60 -0.66
CA LEU A 72 5.29 -8.20 -1.87
C LEU A 72 6.27 -9.23 -2.42
N GLN A 73 5.72 -10.36 -2.83
CA GLN A 73 6.51 -11.42 -3.43
C GLN A 73 6.41 -11.33 -4.93
N VAL A 74 7.55 -11.46 -5.59
CA VAL A 74 7.60 -11.45 -7.04
C VAL A 74 7.51 -12.88 -7.53
N ASN A 75 6.49 -13.14 -8.30
CA ASN A 75 6.16 -14.48 -8.76
C ASN A 75 6.31 -14.53 -10.28
N TRP A 76 7.47 -14.96 -10.72
CA TRP A 76 7.62 -15.15 -12.15
C TRP A 76 7.07 -16.50 -12.51
N ALA A 77 6.07 -16.53 -13.26
CA ALA A 77 5.54 -17.83 -13.64
C ALA A 77 5.99 -18.20 -15.04
#